data_be61bd014b79ff12ef13adf36a30181d
#
_entry.id   be61bd014b79ff12ef13adf36a30181d
#
_cell.length_a   1.000
_cell.length_b   1.000
_cell.length_c   1.000
_cell.angle_alpha   90.00
_cell.angle_beta   90.00
_cell.angle_gamma   90.00
#
_symmetry.space_group_name_H-M   'P 1'
#
loop_
_entity.id
_entity.type
_entity.pdbx_description
1 polymer ?
#
loop_
_entity_poly.entity_id
_entity_poly.type
_entity_poly.pdbx_seq_one_letter_code
_entity_poly.pdbx_strand_id
1 'polypeptide(L)'
;MKCQRVTVFDGESDFMKDISSLMQTRLTTDRIAFLSSVAEVAAHNQVSVYVVGGFVRDLLLNIKNVDIDLVVEGDGIVFAEKLAEKFDGRTSRYKKFGTATLILQGRPNIDVATARTESYSCPAALPDVEPSTIKQDLARRDFTVNSMAVKLSERGTFSLIDLFGGEIDLKDGLIRVLHDRSFVDDPCRLFRAIRFEQRFEFCMKGQTKQLMRSAIESNLIDQLSGDRLMNEIKILLSEVDPVRCVDRMQELSLLQTIAP
;
A
#
# COMPACT_ATOMS: atom_id res chain seq x y z
N MET A 1 15.21 0.53 -31.46
CA MET A 1 14.33 0.77 -30.32
C MET A 1 13.06 -0.07 -30.53
N LYS A 2 12.94 -1.22 -29.88
CA LYS A 2 11.74 -2.07 -29.94
C LYS A 2 10.99 -1.87 -28.62
N CYS A 3 9.84 -1.20 -28.73
CA CYS A 3 8.86 -1.10 -27.66
C CYS A 3 8.37 -2.54 -27.35
N GLN A 4 8.72 -3.08 -26.18
CA GLN A 4 8.14 -4.34 -25.73
C GLN A 4 6.68 -4.08 -25.38
N ARG A 5 5.80 -4.63 -26.19
CA ARG A 5 4.36 -4.72 -25.92
C ARG A 5 4.19 -5.47 -24.59
N VAL A 6 3.57 -4.80 -23.64
CA VAL A 6 2.99 -5.48 -22.47
C VAL A 6 1.89 -6.40 -23.03
N THR A 7 2.15 -7.68 -22.98
CA THR A 7 1.15 -8.71 -23.31
C THR A 7 0.06 -8.60 -22.23
N VAL A 8 -1.14 -8.24 -22.65
CA VAL A 8 -2.33 -8.32 -21.82
C VAL A 8 -2.66 -9.82 -21.70
N PHE A 9 -2.43 -10.39 -20.53
CA PHE A 9 -2.85 -11.74 -20.19
C PHE A 9 -4.29 -11.66 -19.68
N ASP A 10 -5.23 -12.18 -20.46
CA ASP A 10 -6.60 -12.45 -20.05
C ASP A 10 -6.62 -13.75 -19.24
N GLY A 11 -6.57 -13.63 -17.91
CA GLY A 11 -6.68 -14.77 -17.00
C GLY A 11 -6.40 -14.36 -15.57
N GLU A 12 -7.43 -13.95 -14.80
CA GLU A 12 -7.27 -13.62 -13.37
C GLU A 12 -6.73 -14.80 -12.53
N SER A 13 -6.82 -16.05 -13.03
CA SER A 13 -6.41 -17.25 -12.29
C SER A 13 -4.89 -17.43 -12.16
N ASP A 14 -4.08 -16.91 -13.10
CA ASP A 14 -2.64 -17.18 -13.14
C ASP A 14 -1.82 -16.40 -12.10
N PHE A 15 -2.43 -15.39 -11.45
CA PHE A 15 -1.79 -14.53 -10.46
C PHE A 15 -2.33 -14.72 -9.04
N MET A 16 -3.20 -15.71 -8.82
CA MET A 16 -3.82 -15.98 -7.54
C MET A 16 -3.21 -17.24 -6.90
N LYS A 17 -2.61 -17.05 -5.72
CA LYS A 17 -2.00 -18.14 -4.93
C LYS A 17 -2.79 -18.30 -3.64
N ASP A 18 -3.25 -19.52 -3.34
CA ASP A 18 -3.88 -19.82 -2.04
C ASP A 18 -2.85 -19.70 -0.92
N ILE A 19 -3.13 -18.83 0.04
CA ILE A 19 -2.32 -18.60 1.24
C ILE A 19 -3.10 -18.85 2.53
N SER A 20 -4.22 -19.58 2.46
CA SER A 20 -5.10 -19.84 3.62
C SER A 20 -4.35 -20.48 4.78
N SER A 21 -3.50 -21.48 4.50
CA SER A 21 -2.67 -22.13 5.53
C SER A 21 -1.67 -21.15 6.17
N LEU A 22 -1.07 -20.25 5.38
CA LEU A 22 -0.17 -19.21 5.88
C LEU A 22 -0.90 -18.23 6.79
N MET A 23 -2.09 -17.77 6.38
CA MET A 23 -2.95 -16.90 7.19
C MET A 23 -3.29 -17.55 8.53
N GLN A 24 -3.74 -18.82 8.51
CA GLN A 24 -4.08 -19.57 9.74
C GLN A 24 -2.87 -19.76 10.67
N THR A 25 -1.67 -19.91 10.13
CA THR A 25 -0.45 -20.10 10.93
C THR A 25 0.04 -18.80 11.55
N ARG A 26 -0.11 -17.67 10.86
CA ARG A 26 0.50 -16.38 11.26
C ARG A 26 -0.46 -15.41 11.95
N LEU A 27 -1.76 -15.61 11.81
CA LEU A 27 -2.78 -14.77 12.43
C LEU A 27 -3.46 -15.49 13.60
N THR A 28 -3.94 -14.69 14.53
CA THR A 28 -4.77 -15.21 15.64
C THR A 28 -6.14 -15.68 15.12
N THR A 29 -6.74 -16.64 15.81
CA THR A 29 -8.10 -17.14 15.49
C THR A 29 -9.12 -16.00 15.42
N ASP A 30 -9.02 -15.00 16.31
CA ASP A 30 -9.89 -13.82 16.30
C ASP A 30 -9.74 -12.97 15.02
N ARG A 31 -8.51 -12.80 14.51
CA ARG A 31 -8.28 -12.10 13.23
C ARG A 31 -8.82 -12.87 12.04
N ILE A 32 -8.62 -14.18 12.01
CA ILE A 32 -9.19 -15.04 10.95
C ILE A 32 -10.71 -14.96 10.96
N ALA A 33 -11.34 -15.08 12.14
CA ALA A 33 -12.79 -14.98 12.29
C ALA A 33 -13.31 -13.59 11.83
N PHE A 34 -12.60 -12.52 12.19
CA PHE A 34 -12.94 -11.18 11.73
C PHE A 34 -12.87 -11.06 10.19
N LEU A 35 -11.77 -11.49 9.55
CA LEU A 35 -11.61 -11.42 8.09
C LEU A 35 -12.63 -12.31 7.37
N SER A 36 -12.99 -13.46 7.94
CA SER A 36 -14.05 -14.31 7.40
C SER A 36 -15.42 -13.61 7.47
N SER A 37 -15.72 -12.92 8.57
CA SER A 37 -16.96 -12.14 8.69
C SER A 37 -16.99 -10.93 7.75
N VAL A 38 -15.84 -10.30 7.49
CA VAL A 38 -15.72 -9.25 6.46
C VAL A 38 -16.05 -9.82 5.07
N ALA A 39 -15.53 -11.01 4.76
CA ALA A 39 -15.82 -11.70 3.50
C ALA A 39 -17.31 -12.06 3.34
N GLU A 40 -17.99 -12.51 4.42
CA GLU A 40 -19.43 -12.76 4.42
C GLU A 40 -20.24 -11.50 4.11
N VAL A 41 -19.89 -10.36 4.75
CA VAL A 41 -20.54 -9.07 4.47
C VAL A 41 -20.32 -8.66 3.02
N ALA A 42 -19.11 -8.85 2.47
CA ALA A 42 -18.81 -8.53 1.09
C ALA A 42 -19.63 -9.38 0.10
N ALA A 43 -19.73 -10.68 0.33
CA ALA A 43 -20.53 -11.60 -0.49
C ALA A 43 -22.03 -11.22 -0.45
N HIS A 44 -22.57 -10.92 0.72
CA HIS A 44 -23.97 -10.49 0.87
C HIS A 44 -24.26 -9.18 0.10
N ASN A 45 -23.29 -8.27 0.02
CA ASN A 45 -23.39 -7.00 -0.69
C ASN A 45 -22.87 -7.08 -2.15
N GLN A 46 -22.51 -8.27 -2.65
CA GLN A 46 -22.04 -8.51 -4.01
C GLN A 46 -20.83 -7.66 -4.42
N VAL A 47 -19.89 -7.43 -3.47
CA VAL A 47 -18.65 -6.71 -3.71
C VAL A 47 -17.43 -7.59 -3.44
N SER A 48 -16.33 -7.34 -4.14
CA SER A 48 -15.05 -7.97 -3.83
C SER A 48 -14.30 -7.14 -2.80
N VAL A 49 -13.73 -7.80 -1.77
CA VAL A 49 -12.94 -7.15 -0.71
C VAL A 49 -11.57 -7.78 -0.59
N TYR A 50 -10.59 -6.94 -0.31
CA TYR A 50 -9.18 -7.31 -0.25
C TYR A 50 -8.53 -6.67 0.97
N VAL A 51 -7.61 -7.41 1.62
CA VAL A 51 -6.63 -6.83 2.53
C VAL A 51 -5.39 -6.45 1.72
N VAL A 52 -4.80 -5.28 1.96
CA VAL A 52 -3.76 -4.74 1.07
C VAL A 52 -2.54 -4.18 1.80
N GLY A 53 -1.50 -3.90 1.04
CA GLY A 53 -0.37 -3.07 1.45
C GLY A 53 0.48 -3.64 2.57
N GLY A 54 0.70 -2.83 3.61
CA GLY A 54 1.58 -3.18 4.73
C GLY A 54 1.22 -4.48 5.44
N PHE A 55 -0.06 -4.77 5.58
CA PHE A 55 -0.51 -6.03 6.17
C PHE A 55 0.00 -7.25 5.39
N VAL A 56 -0.15 -7.25 4.06
CA VAL A 56 0.26 -8.39 3.22
C VAL A 56 1.77 -8.58 3.24
N ARG A 57 2.53 -7.49 3.11
CA ARG A 57 3.99 -7.50 3.23
C ARG A 57 4.43 -8.08 4.56
N ASP A 58 3.91 -7.57 5.67
CA ASP A 58 4.33 -7.96 7.01
C ASP A 58 3.91 -9.41 7.33
N LEU A 59 2.74 -9.85 6.81
CA LEU A 59 2.32 -11.24 6.85
C LEU A 59 3.35 -12.15 6.15
N LEU A 60 3.79 -11.79 4.95
CA LEU A 60 4.78 -12.58 4.19
C LEU A 60 6.16 -12.56 4.83
N LEU A 61 6.56 -11.47 5.48
CA LEU A 61 7.82 -11.35 6.25
C LEU A 61 7.75 -11.97 7.64
N ASN A 62 6.59 -12.49 8.08
CA ASN A 62 6.36 -12.96 9.45
C ASN A 62 6.59 -11.87 10.52
N ILE A 63 6.32 -10.61 10.17
CA ILE A 63 6.38 -9.47 11.08
C ILE A 63 4.99 -9.29 11.69
N LYS A 64 4.94 -9.12 13.02
CA LYS A 64 3.68 -8.86 13.72
C LYS A 64 3.16 -7.47 13.33
N ASN A 65 2.06 -7.42 12.60
CA ASN A 65 1.35 -6.21 12.23
C ASN A 65 -0.08 -6.23 12.80
N VAL A 66 -0.58 -5.09 13.20
CA VAL A 66 -1.93 -4.94 13.76
C VAL A 66 -2.87 -4.20 12.81
N ASP A 67 -2.34 -3.44 11.86
CA ASP A 67 -3.12 -2.59 10.99
C ASP A 67 -3.73 -3.41 9.84
N ILE A 68 -5.03 -3.24 9.62
CA ILE A 68 -5.76 -3.87 8.52
C ILE A 68 -6.30 -2.77 7.63
N ASP A 69 -5.83 -2.75 6.39
CA ASP A 69 -6.33 -1.88 5.33
C ASP A 69 -7.18 -2.72 4.37
N LEU A 70 -8.45 -2.34 4.20
CA LEU A 70 -9.38 -2.98 3.29
C LEU A 70 -9.55 -2.15 2.03
N VAL A 71 -9.55 -2.80 0.88
CA VAL A 71 -9.94 -2.21 -0.40
C VAL A 71 -11.13 -2.97 -0.96
N VAL A 72 -12.11 -2.24 -1.46
CA VAL A 72 -13.37 -2.78 -1.99
C VAL A 72 -13.54 -2.37 -3.44
N GLU A 73 -13.80 -3.35 -4.32
CA GLU A 73 -14.34 -3.05 -5.65
C GLU A 73 -15.82 -2.77 -5.52
N GLY A 74 -16.16 -1.49 -5.32
CA GLY A 74 -17.47 -0.97 -4.96
C GLY A 74 -17.32 0.29 -4.11
N ASP A 75 -18.40 0.73 -3.46
CA ASP A 75 -18.35 1.89 -2.56
C ASP A 75 -17.79 1.49 -1.18
N GLY A 76 -16.53 1.88 -0.92
CA GLY A 76 -15.83 1.59 0.34
C GLY A 76 -16.49 2.24 1.57
N ILE A 77 -17.13 3.42 1.41
CA ILE A 77 -17.83 4.09 2.50
C ILE A 77 -19.08 3.31 2.88
N VAL A 78 -19.89 2.94 1.90
CA VAL A 78 -21.09 2.12 2.13
C VAL A 78 -20.71 0.76 2.73
N PHE A 79 -19.63 0.15 2.24
CA PHE A 79 -19.15 -1.12 2.79
C PHE A 79 -18.69 -0.99 4.25
N ALA A 80 -17.96 0.08 4.59
CA ALA A 80 -17.57 0.36 5.98
C ALA A 80 -18.78 0.54 6.90
N GLU A 81 -19.86 1.16 6.42
CA GLU A 81 -21.11 1.29 7.16
C GLU A 81 -21.77 -0.07 7.43
N LYS A 82 -21.77 -0.97 6.43
CA LYS A 82 -22.27 -2.35 6.61
C LYS A 82 -21.45 -3.15 7.61
N LEU A 83 -20.12 -2.95 7.63
CA LEU A 83 -19.26 -3.53 8.67
C LEU A 83 -19.57 -2.93 10.05
N ALA A 84 -19.80 -1.61 10.14
CA ALA A 84 -20.16 -0.97 11.39
C ALA A 84 -21.51 -1.49 11.95
N GLU A 85 -22.50 -1.69 11.10
CA GLU A 85 -23.76 -2.33 11.46
C GLU A 85 -23.56 -3.78 11.98
N LYS A 86 -22.71 -4.57 11.29
CA LYS A 86 -22.45 -5.97 11.66
C LYS A 86 -21.71 -6.10 13.00
N PHE A 87 -20.78 -5.18 13.29
CA PHE A 87 -19.88 -5.28 14.45
C PHE A 87 -20.19 -4.26 15.56
N ASP A 88 -21.33 -3.61 15.53
CA ASP A 88 -21.73 -2.56 16.49
C ASP A 88 -20.65 -1.46 16.62
N GLY A 89 -20.16 -1.01 15.49
CA GLY A 89 -19.10 -0.01 15.37
C GLY A 89 -19.58 1.35 14.90
N ARG A 90 -18.60 2.21 14.57
CA ARG A 90 -18.81 3.55 14.01
C ARG A 90 -17.91 3.77 12.82
N THR A 91 -18.28 4.71 11.93
CA THR A 91 -17.46 5.10 10.78
C THR A 91 -17.12 6.58 10.81
N SER A 92 -15.86 6.91 10.45
CA SER A 92 -15.43 8.24 10.07
C SER A 92 -15.20 8.26 8.56
N ARG A 93 -15.79 9.22 7.82
CA ARG A 93 -15.88 9.21 6.36
C ARG A 93 -15.07 10.33 5.74
N TYR A 94 -14.35 10.02 4.66
CA TYR A 94 -13.56 10.96 3.87
C TYR A 94 -14.00 10.88 2.40
N LYS A 95 -15.14 11.51 2.09
CA LYS A 95 -15.83 11.42 0.80
C LYS A 95 -14.94 11.77 -0.39
N LYS A 96 -14.06 12.77 -0.26
CA LYS A 96 -13.17 13.21 -1.34
C LYS A 96 -12.30 12.08 -1.89
N PHE A 97 -11.94 11.10 -1.05
CA PHE A 97 -11.03 10.01 -1.42
C PHE A 97 -11.73 8.64 -1.46
N GLY A 98 -13.05 8.59 -1.26
CA GLY A 98 -13.80 7.33 -1.23
C GLY A 98 -13.34 6.41 -0.10
N THR A 99 -12.95 6.96 1.07
CA THR A 99 -12.41 6.19 2.19
C THR A 99 -13.22 6.41 3.46
N ALA A 100 -13.23 5.42 4.34
CA ALA A 100 -13.77 5.49 5.68
C ALA A 100 -12.89 4.73 6.67
N THR A 101 -12.83 5.20 7.90
CA THR A 101 -12.21 4.46 9.01
C THR A 101 -13.30 3.83 9.83
N LEU A 102 -13.28 2.50 9.95
CA LEU A 102 -14.15 1.71 10.82
C LEU A 102 -13.54 1.68 12.22
N ILE A 103 -14.32 2.10 13.21
CA ILE A 103 -13.94 2.19 14.62
C ILE A 103 -14.74 1.14 15.39
N LEU A 104 -14.05 0.12 15.92
CA LEU A 104 -14.63 -0.96 16.71
C LEU A 104 -14.10 -0.91 18.15
N GLN A 105 -14.96 -1.23 19.12
CA GLN A 105 -14.54 -1.25 20.52
C GLN A 105 -13.51 -2.35 20.76
N GLY A 106 -12.39 -2.01 21.40
CA GLY A 106 -11.32 -2.97 21.76
C GLY A 106 -10.49 -3.49 20.60
N ARG A 107 -10.59 -2.88 19.41
CA ARG A 107 -9.79 -3.19 18.22
C ARG A 107 -9.10 -1.96 17.67
N PRO A 108 -7.96 -2.12 16.97
CA PRO A 108 -7.41 -1.05 16.15
C PRO A 108 -8.42 -0.57 15.11
N ASN A 109 -8.29 0.69 14.71
CA ASN A 109 -9.06 1.23 13.59
C ASN A 109 -8.74 0.47 12.31
N ILE A 110 -9.73 0.35 11.43
CA ILE A 110 -9.61 -0.34 10.15
C ILE A 110 -9.95 0.65 9.05
N ASP A 111 -9.00 0.89 8.16
CA ASP A 111 -9.24 1.75 7.02
C ASP A 111 -9.88 0.95 5.89
N VAL A 112 -10.94 1.52 5.32
CA VAL A 112 -11.70 0.94 4.20
C VAL A 112 -11.71 1.94 3.07
N ALA A 113 -11.20 1.53 1.91
CA ALA A 113 -11.11 2.38 0.72
C ALA A 113 -11.83 1.74 -0.47
N THR A 114 -12.39 2.57 -1.32
CA THR A 114 -12.79 2.17 -2.67
C THR A 114 -11.53 1.88 -3.49
N ALA A 115 -11.51 0.76 -4.22
CA ALA A 115 -10.46 0.50 -5.22
C ALA A 115 -10.48 1.62 -6.27
N ARG A 116 -9.32 2.20 -6.57
CA ARG A 116 -9.27 3.43 -7.36
C ARG A 116 -8.03 3.54 -8.23
N THR A 117 -8.15 4.33 -9.30
CA THR A 117 -7.01 4.95 -10.00
C THR A 117 -6.68 6.30 -9.38
N GLU A 118 -5.47 6.76 -9.65
CA GLU A 118 -5.00 8.10 -9.32
C GLU A 118 -4.40 8.76 -10.55
N SER A 119 -4.76 10.01 -10.79
CA SER A 119 -4.15 10.85 -11.81
C SER A 119 -3.62 12.13 -11.18
N TYR A 120 -2.50 12.63 -11.70
CA TYR A 120 -1.79 13.78 -11.15
C TYR A 120 -1.73 14.87 -12.19
N SER A 121 -2.31 16.04 -11.91
CA SER A 121 -2.33 17.20 -12.80
C SER A 121 -0.93 17.84 -13.00
N CYS A 122 -0.09 17.75 -11.97
CA CYS A 122 1.30 18.18 -11.99
C CYS A 122 2.10 17.39 -10.95
N PRO A 123 3.44 17.40 -10.97
CA PRO A 123 4.25 16.77 -9.96
C PRO A 123 3.86 17.23 -8.54
N ALA A 124 3.90 16.31 -7.58
CA ALA A 124 3.54 16.53 -6.17
C ALA A 124 2.10 17.00 -5.90
N ALA A 125 1.21 17.10 -6.90
CA ALA A 125 -0.19 17.40 -6.69
C ALA A 125 -0.86 16.34 -5.82
N LEU A 126 -1.98 16.69 -5.18
CA LEU A 126 -2.88 15.68 -4.64
C LEU A 126 -3.56 14.97 -5.82
N PRO A 127 -3.69 13.64 -5.78
CA PRO A 127 -4.30 12.91 -6.87
C PRO A 127 -5.79 13.20 -7.01
N ASP A 128 -6.25 13.26 -8.24
CA ASP A 128 -7.65 13.03 -8.59
C ASP A 128 -7.90 11.53 -8.59
N VAL A 129 -8.99 11.10 -7.96
CA VAL A 129 -9.27 9.68 -7.72
C VAL A 129 -10.56 9.27 -8.43
N GLU A 130 -10.54 8.10 -9.08
CA GLU A 130 -11.72 7.50 -9.72
C GLU A 130 -11.86 6.03 -9.29
N PRO A 131 -13.08 5.56 -8.98
CA PRO A 131 -13.33 4.16 -8.66
C PRO A 131 -12.82 3.23 -9.76
N SER A 132 -12.21 2.11 -9.37
CA SER A 132 -11.58 1.20 -10.31
C SER A 132 -11.49 -0.23 -9.77
N THR A 133 -10.67 -1.06 -10.41
CA THR A 133 -10.41 -2.44 -10.02
C THR A 133 -9.22 -2.55 -9.07
N ILE A 134 -9.11 -3.69 -8.37
CA ILE A 134 -7.94 -3.98 -7.51
C ILE A 134 -6.62 -3.92 -8.29
N LYS A 135 -6.61 -4.37 -9.56
CA LYS A 135 -5.42 -4.31 -10.41
C LYS A 135 -4.89 -2.88 -10.56
N GLN A 136 -5.77 -1.93 -10.79
CA GLN A 136 -5.41 -0.52 -10.95
C GLN A 136 -5.07 0.12 -9.61
N ASP A 137 -5.75 -0.26 -8.51
CA ASP A 137 -5.39 0.18 -7.17
C ASP A 137 -3.98 -0.28 -6.76
N LEU A 138 -3.61 -1.50 -7.09
CA LEU A 138 -2.26 -2.00 -6.86
C LEU A 138 -1.21 -1.27 -7.72
N ALA A 139 -1.55 -0.95 -8.99
CA ALA A 139 -0.62 -0.30 -9.92
C ALA A 139 -0.20 1.13 -9.54
N ARG A 140 -1.05 1.87 -8.78
CA ARG A 140 -0.78 3.25 -8.34
C ARG A 140 0.08 3.35 -7.09
N ARG A 141 0.37 2.23 -6.39
CA ARG A 141 1.08 2.20 -5.11
C ARG A 141 2.56 2.58 -5.27
N ASP A 142 3.24 2.71 -4.14
CA ASP A 142 4.63 3.17 -4.08
C ASP A 142 5.65 2.13 -4.58
N PHE A 143 5.63 0.92 -3.97
CA PHE A 143 6.61 -0.12 -4.22
C PHE A 143 5.94 -1.48 -4.42
N THR A 144 6.60 -2.37 -5.17
CA THR A 144 6.11 -3.73 -5.44
C THR A 144 5.79 -4.49 -4.16
N VAL A 145 6.61 -4.36 -3.12
CA VAL A 145 6.44 -5.01 -1.81
C VAL A 145 5.18 -4.53 -1.07
N ASN A 146 4.61 -3.39 -1.43
CA ASN A 146 3.35 -2.85 -0.88
C ASN A 146 2.19 -2.98 -1.88
N SER A 147 2.45 -3.52 -3.08
CA SER A 147 1.49 -3.65 -4.18
C SER A 147 0.98 -5.08 -4.31
N MET A 148 0.67 -5.68 -3.18
CA MET A 148 0.05 -7.00 -3.09
C MET A 148 -1.28 -6.89 -2.35
N ALA A 149 -2.20 -7.82 -2.65
CA ALA A 149 -3.49 -7.92 -1.99
C ALA A 149 -3.80 -9.36 -1.61
N VAL A 150 -4.63 -9.54 -0.59
CA VAL A 150 -5.24 -10.83 -0.25
C VAL A 150 -6.72 -10.71 -0.46
N LYS A 151 -7.25 -11.43 -1.45
CA LYS A 151 -8.70 -11.55 -1.67
C LYS A 151 -9.32 -12.36 -0.55
N LEU A 152 -10.37 -11.81 0.04
CA LEU A 152 -11.15 -12.49 1.07
C LEU A 152 -12.36 -13.18 0.42
N SER A 153 -12.54 -14.48 0.67
CA SER A 153 -13.66 -15.27 0.15
C SER A 153 -14.54 -15.77 1.30
N GLU A 154 -15.85 -15.77 1.10
CA GLU A 154 -16.83 -16.27 2.07
C GLU A 154 -16.62 -17.73 2.50
N ARG A 155 -15.91 -18.53 1.69
CA ARG A 155 -15.55 -19.91 2.01
C ARG A 155 -14.34 -20.03 2.94
N GLY A 156 -13.84 -18.90 3.50
CA GLY A 156 -12.66 -18.88 4.36
C GLY A 156 -11.37 -19.16 3.59
N THR A 157 -11.37 -18.97 2.25
CA THR A 157 -10.17 -19.04 1.43
C THR A 157 -9.57 -17.65 1.28
N PHE A 158 -8.24 -17.59 1.34
CA PHE A 158 -7.45 -16.37 1.23
C PHE A 158 -6.49 -16.50 0.07
N SER A 159 -6.67 -15.69 -0.97
CA SER A 159 -5.86 -15.77 -2.19
C SER A 159 -4.98 -14.53 -2.33
N LEU A 160 -3.66 -14.73 -2.36
CA LEU A 160 -2.68 -13.68 -2.65
C LEU A 160 -2.77 -13.28 -4.11
N ILE A 161 -2.84 -11.99 -4.36
CA ILE A 161 -2.75 -11.35 -5.68
C ILE A 161 -1.44 -10.56 -5.71
N ASP A 162 -0.52 -10.98 -6.56
CA ASP A 162 0.77 -10.32 -6.79
C ASP A 162 0.99 -10.13 -8.30
N LEU A 163 0.63 -8.96 -8.81
CA LEU A 163 0.71 -8.62 -10.22
C LEU A 163 2.07 -8.01 -10.62
N PHE A 164 2.87 -7.59 -9.64
CA PHE A 164 4.07 -6.79 -9.86
C PHE A 164 5.35 -7.44 -9.31
N GLY A 165 5.25 -8.68 -8.83
CA GLY A 165 6.38 -9.45 -8.30
C GLY A 165 6.84 -8.99 -6.92
N GLY A 166 5.92 -8.53 -6.09
CA GLY A 166 6.20 -8.09 -4.72
C GLY A 166 6.70 -9.22 -3.82
N GLU A 167 6.16 -10.46 -3.97
CA GLU A 167 6.64 -11.63 -3.21
C GLU A 167 8.11 -11.95 -3.52
N ILE A 168 8.50 -11.80 -4.79
CA ILE A 168 9.90 -12.02 -5.22
C ILE A 168 10.80 -10.91 -4.65
N ASP A 169 10.40 -9.65 -4.78
CA ASP A 169 11.18 -8.52 -4.25
C ASP A 169 11.30 -8.58 -2.72
N LEU A 170 10.27 -9.05 -2.00
CA LEU A 170 10.35 -9.32 -0.55
C LEU A 170 11.41 -10.37 -0.22
N LYS A 171 11.42 -11.48 -0.96
CA LYS A 171 12.38 -12.56 -0.76
C LYS A 171 13.81 -12.13 -1.06
N ASP A 172 13.97 -11.27 -2.08
CA ASP A 172 15.29 -10.78 -2.52
C ASP A 172 15.73 -9.54 -1.72
N GLY A 173 14.91 -9.02 -0.81
CA GLY A 173 15.20 -7.82 -0.01
C GLY A 173 15.30 -6.55 -0.87
N LEU A 174 14.38 -6.35 -1.81
CA LEU A 174 14.45 -5.25 -2.78
C LEU A 174 13.32 -4.24 -2.63
N ILE A 175 13.66 -2.95 -2.73
CA ILE A 175 12.71 -1.86 -2.93
C ILE A 175 12.69 -1.48 -4.41
N ARG A 176 11.56 -1.69 -5.06
CA ARG A 176 11.34 -1.38 -6.47
C ARG A 176 10.05 -0.60 -6.66
N VAL A 177 10.15 0.53 -7.38
CA VAL A 177 8.98 1.31 -7.81
C VAL A 177 8.19 0.57 -8.89
N LEU A 178 6.90 0.87 -9.00
CA LEU A 178 6.01 0.23 -9.97
C LEU A 178 6.16 0.82 -11.38
N HIS A 179 6.53 2.10 -11.50
CA HIS A 179 6.70 2.80 -12.79
C HIS A 179 7.71 3.94 -12.67
N ASP A 180 8.20 4.40 -13.81
CA ASP A 180 9.29 5.38 -13.90
C ASP A 180 8.92 6.78 -13.36
N ARG A 181 7.65 7.14 -13.36
CA ARG A 181 7.15 8.41 -12.84
C ARG A 181 6.87 8.42 -11.34
N SER A 182 7.10 7.30 -10.63
CA SER A 182 6.68 7.10 -9.25
C SER A 182 7.11 8.24 -8.30
N PHE A 183 8.35 8.73 -8.41
CA PHE A 183 8.86 9.84 -7.59
C PHE A 183 8.46 11.22 -8.12
N VAL A 184 8.11 11.32 -9.40
CA VAL A 184 7.61 12.56 -10.02
C VAL A 184 6.17 12.80 -9.60
N ASP A 185 5.34 11.76 -9.65
CA ASP A 185 3.93 11.83 -9.29
C ASP A 185 3.75 12.10 -7.79
N ASP A 186 4.55 11.42 -6.94
CA ASP A 186 4.55 11.64 -5.49
C ASP A 186 5.96 11.64 -4.90
N PRO A 187 6.59 12.82 -4.71
CA PRO A 187 7.91 12.91 -4.09
C PRO A 187 8.00 12.44 -2.63
N CYS A 188 6.88 12.29 -1.90
CA CYS A 188 6.87 11.66 -0.57
C CYS A 188 7.44 10.23 -0.61
N ARG A 189 7.35 9.57 -1.77
CA ARG A 189 7.90 8.22 -1.95
C ARG A 189 9.43 8.16 -1.83
N LEU A 190 10.15 9.29 -1.96
CA LEU A 190 11.59 9.38 -1.69
C LEU A 190 11.89 9.03 -0.23
N PHE A 191 11.16 9.65 0.71
CA PHE A 191 11.30 9.39 2.15
C PHE A 191 10.85 7.97 2.49
N ARG A 192 9.75 7.52 1.90
CA ARG A 192 9.21 6.17 2.09
C ARG A 192 10.18 5.09 1.60
N ALA A 193 10.88 5.31 0.46
CA ALA A 193 11.88 4.39 -0.05
C ALA A 193 13.04 4.22 0.93
N ILE A 194 13.59 5.32 1.46
CA ILE A 194 14.66 5.31 2.47
C ILE A 194 14.18 4.59 3.73
N ARG A 195 13.00 4.94 4.20
CA ARG A 195 12.42 4.35 5.40
C ARG A 195 12.25 2.83 5.28
N PHE A 196 11.71 2.34 4.17
CA PHE A 196 11.56 0.90 3.96
C PHE A 196 12.90 0.19 3.72
N GLU A 197 13.83 0.82 2.99
CA GLU A 197 15.20 0.30 2.81
C GLU A 197 15.86 0.07 4.17
N GLN A 198 15.78 1.04 5.10
CA GLN A 198 16.41 0.94 6.41
C GLN A 198 15.62 0.05 7.39
N ARG A 199 14.28 0.15 7.41
CA ARG A 199 13.43 -0.64 8.30
C ARG A 199 13.55 -2.14 8.09
N PHE A 200 13.61 -2.56 6.82
CA PHE A 200 13.63 -3.98 6.45
C PHE A 200 15.02 -4.49 6.08
N GLU A 201 16.05 -3.65 6.14
CA GLU A 201 17.41 -3.94 5.67
C GLU A 201 17.42 -4.39 4.20
N PHE A 202 16.56 -3.79 3.40
CA PHE A 202 16.45 -4.04 1.97
C PHE A 202 17.38 -3.11 1.18
N CYS A 203 17.50 -3.37 -0.13
CA CYS A 203 18.27 -2.53 -1.04
C CYS A 203 17.36 -1.96 -2.14
N MET A 204 17.56 -0.69 -2.49
CA MET A 204 16.91 -0.14 -3.69
C MET A 204 17.50 -0.76 -4.95
N LYS A 205 16.63 -1.28 -5.85
CA LYS A 205 17.04 -1.78 -7.16
C LYS A 205 17.70 -0.68 -8.00
N GLY A 206 18.63 -1.02 -8.88
CA GLY A 206 19.42 -0.04 -9.64
C GLY A 206 18.59 1.03 -10.34
N GLN A 207 17.52 0.64 -11.06
CA GLN A 207 16.58 1.57 -11.71
C GLN A 207 15.86 2.48 -10.69
N THR A 208 15.35 1.93 -9.58
CA THR A 208 14.72 2.73 -8.51
C THR A 208 15.68 3.78 -7.97
N LYS A 209 16.95 3.41 -7.75
CA LYS A 209 17.99 4.33 -7.27
C LYS A 209 18.32 5.42 -8.29
N GLN A 210 18.32 5.10 -9.59
CA GLN A 210 18.51 6.09 -10.64
C GLN A 210 17.35 7.10 -10.69
N LEU A 211 16.11 6.60 -10.67
CA LEU A 211 14.91 7.45 -10.67
C LEU A 211 14.87 8.36 -9.42
N MET A 212 15.26 7.83 -8.26
CA MET A 212 15.39 8.60 -7.02
C MET A 212 16.40 9.75 -7.19
N ARG A 213 17.60 9.46 -7.71
CA ARG A 213 18.62 10.50 -7.95
C ARG A 213 18.11 11.59 -8.89
N SER A 214 17.51 11.21 -10.01
CA SER A 214 16.94 12.17 -10.96
C SER A 214 15.85 13.04 -10.33
N ALA A 215 15.02 12.48 -9.45
CA ALA A 215 13.99 13.23 -8.73
C ALA A 215 14.59 14.24 -7.74
N ILE A 216 15.67 13.87 -7.03
CA ILE A 216 16.40 14.74 -6.11
C ILE A 216 17.09 15.87 -6.89
N GLU A 217 17.82 15.56 -7.96
CA GLU A 217 18.50 16.52 -8.84
C GLU A 217 17.53 17.51 -9.49
N SER A 218 16.29 17.09 -9.73
CA SER A 218 15.22 17.93 -10.27
C SER A 218 14.48 18.76 -9.21
N ASN A 219 14.91 18.74 -7.94
CA ASN A 219 14.30 19.45 -6.81
C ASN A 219 12.79 19.22 -6.66
N LEU A 220 12.30 18.00 -6.94
CA LEU A 220 10.86 17.69 -6.86
C LEU A 220 10.30 17.84 -5.45
N ILE A 221 11.14 17.78 -4.41
CA ILE A 221 10.77 17.97 -3.01
C ILE A 221 10.22 19.37 -2.76
N ASP A 222 10.75 20.39 -3.43
CA ASP A 222 10.31 21.78 -3.29
C ASP A 222 8.84 21.99 -3.72
N GLN A 223 8.29 21.03 -4.45
CA GLN A 223 6.90 21.04 -4.89
C GLN A 223 5.94 20.43 -3.85
N LEU A 224 6.47 19.78 -2.79
CA LEU A 224 5.64 19.28 -1.69
C LEU A 224 5.17 20.45 -0.81
N SER A 225 3.93 20.36 -0.33
CA SER A 225 3.52 21.25 0.75
C SER A 225 4.31 20.98 2.02
N GLY A 226 4.56 22.04 2.82
CA GLY A 226 5.29 21.91 4.09
C GLY A 226 4.67 20.86 5.02
N ASP A 227 3.34 20.74 5.05
CA ASP A 227 2.65 19.74 5.87
C ASP A 227 2.95 18.30 5.42
N ARG A 228 2.99 18.04 4.11
CA ARG A 228 3.33 16.71 3.57
C ARG A 228 4.77 16.36 3.88
N LEU A 229 5.70 17.28 3.61
CA LEU A 229 7.11 17.11 3.91
C LEU A 229 7.33 16.85 5.40
N MET A 230 6.75 17.71 6.27
CA MET A 230 6.88 17.57 7.71
C MET A 230 6.29 16.25 8.23
N ASN A 231 5.20 15.77 7.63
CA ASN A 231 4.63 14.48 7.99
C ASN A 231 5.57 13.32 7.66
N GLU A 232 6.18 13.29 6.47
CA GLU A 232 7.15 12.25 6.11
C GLU A 232 8.38 12.27 7.02
N ILE A 233 8.90 13.47 7.36
CA ILE A 233 10.01 13.63 8.30
C ILE A 233 9.63 13.10 9.69
N LYS A 234 8.44 13.45 10.22
CA LYS A 234 7.98 12.93 11.52
C LYS A 234 7.90 11.41 11.53
N ILE A 235 7.34 10.80 10.46
CA ILE A 235 7.23 9.35 10.36
C ILE A 235 8.63 8.70 10.30
N LEU A 236 9.56 9.29 9.54
CA LEU A 236 10.94 8.81 9.43
C LEU A 236 11.66 8.87 10.79
N LEU A 237 11.50 9.98 11.53
CA LEU A 237 12.09 10.14 12.86
C LEU A 237 11.43 9.28 13.94
N SER A 238 10.26 8.70 13.66
CA SER A 238 9.56 7.76 14.54
C SER A 238 9.97 6.30 14.31
N GLU A 239 10.88 6.02 13.35
CA GLU A 239 11.43 4.68 13.15
C GLU A 239 12.25 4.24 14.39
N VAL A 240 12.45 2.93 14.53
CA VAL A 240 13.23 2.33 15.65
C VAL A 240 14.66 2.87 15.65
N ASP A 241 15.25 3.02 14.46
CA ASP A 241 16.58 3.62 14.28
C ASP A 241 16.50 4.75 13.23
N PRO A 242 16.11 5.96 13.64
CA PRO A 242 16.00 7.09 12.72
C PRO A 242 17.36 7.59 12.21
N VAL A 243 18.46 7.31 12.92
CA VAL A 243 19.81 7.75 12.53
C VAL A 243 20.19 7.12 11.20
N ARG A 244 19.96 5.82 11.02
CA ARG A 244 20.21 5.13 9.73
C ARG A 244 19.44 5.78 8.57
N CYS A 245 18.23 6.24 8.83
CA CYS A 245 17.44 6.93 7.79
C CYS A 245 18.05 8.29 7.45
N VAL A 246 18.49 9.07 8.45
CA VAL A 246 19.11 10.39 8.25
C VAL A 246 20.46 10.24 7.53
N ASP A 247 21.31 9.30 7.93
CA ASP A 247 22.57 9.00 7.26
C ASP A 247 22.33 8.63 5.80
N ARG A 248 21.30 7.82 5.53
CA ARG A 248 20.93 7.43 4.18
C ARG A 248 20.42 8.61 3.33
N MET A 249 19.69 9.54 3.94
CA MET A 249 19.29 10.79 3.28
C MET A 249 20.52 11.64 2.92
N GLN A 250 21.52 11.70 3.80
CA GLN A 250 22.76 12.42 3.52
C GLN A 250 23.54 11.78 2.38
N GLU A 251 23.73 10.46 2.38
CA GLU A 251 24.39 9.72 1.28
C GLU A 251 23.74 9.93 -0.09
N LEU A 252 22.43 10.10 -0.11
CA LEU A 252 21.65 10.33 -1.32
C LEU A 252 21.52 11.81 -1.70
N SER A 253 22.12 12.73 -0.92
CA SER A 253 22.00 14.19 -1.07
C SER A 253 20.56 14.71 -0.92
N LEU A 254 19.67 13.92 -0.29
CA LEU A 254 18.29 14.32 -0.03
C LEU A 254 18.21 15.34 1.11
N LEU A 255 19.10 15.24 2.10
CA LEU A 255 19.09 16.13 3.26
C LEU A 255 19.39 17.57 2.87
N GLN A 256 20.29 17.79 1.90
CA GLN A 256 20.66 19.13 1.42
C GLN A 256 19.52 19.86 0.69
N THR A 257 18.55 19.13 0.15
CA THR A 257 17.36 19.73 -0.48
C THR A 257 16.31 20.20 0.52
N ILE A 258 16.38 19.73 1.78
CA ILE A 258 15.42 20.08 2.82
C ILE A 258 15.94 21.16 3.75
N ALA A 259 17.25 21.15 4.00
CA ALA A 259 17.97 22.09 4.86
C ALA A 259 19.24 22.54 4.15
N PRO A 260 19.12 23.46 3.18
CA PRO A 260 20.24 23.99 2.38
C PRO A 260 21.24 24.80 3.19
#